data_9ea3110842b558fb393a7563341af77b
#
_entry.id   9ea3110842b558fb393a7563341af77b
#
_cell.length_a   1.000
_cell.length_b   1.000
_cell.length_c   1.000
_cell.angle_alpha   90.00
_cell.angle_beta   90.00
_cell.angle_gamma   90.00
#
_symmetry.space_group_name_H-M   'P 1'
#
loop_
_entity.id
_entity.type
_entity.pdbx_description
1 polymer ?
#
loop_
_entity_poly.entity_id
_entity_poly.type
_entity_poly.pdbx_seq_one_letter_code
_entity_poly.pdbx_strand_id
1 'polypeptide(L)'
;MVITFRCPHCKTELSFDDLSVDESPCPKCGRTIPLHLTRRMRQENVVDQCALCRLDKLYVQKDFNRTLGISILAVAAILSMILFLTDWVYSAFLVFAAIAALDGVLFKIWPDVTICYRCHAQYRGVNPNPENKGCDLGLVEKYDPLDKNTGTENPAADWKSH
;
A
#
# COMPACT_ATOMS: atom_id res chain seq x y z
N MET A 1 -11.54 6.61 -6.84
CA MET A 1 -10.87 5.55 -6.05
C MET A 1 -10.32 4.52 -6.99
N VAL A 2 -9.10 4.07 -6.76
CA VAL A 2 -8.50 2.96 -7.52
C VAL A 2 -8.24 1.82 -6.56
N ILE A 3 -8.72 0.62 -6.91
CA ILE A 3 -8.52 -0.61 -6.12
C ILE A 3 -7.49 -1.46 -6.85
N THR A 4 -6.36 -1.71 -6.22
CA THR A 4 -5.31 -2.58 -6.76
C THR A 4 -5.24 -3.86 -5.92
N PHE A 5 -5.32 -5.01 -6.54
CA PHE A 5 -5.29 -6.30 -5.85
C PHE A 5 -4.69 -7.40 -6.72
N ARG A 6 -4.33 -8.51 -6.11
CA ARG A 6 -3.84 -9.69 -6.85
C ARG A 6 -4.98 -10.66 -7.10
N CYS A 7 -5.08 -11.12 -8.35
CA CYS A 7 -6.06 -12.14 -8.72
C CYS A 7 -5.88 -13.39 -7.84
N PRO A 8 -6.94 -13.88 -7.18
CA PRO A 8 -6.85 -15.05 -6.31
C PRO A 8 -6.50 -16.33 -7.06
N HIS A 9 -6.69 -16.37 -8.39
CA HIS A 9 -6.44 -17.55 -9.19
C HIS A 9 -5.06 -17.59 -9.87
N CYS A 10 -4.64 -16.47 -10.49
CA CYS A 10 -3.39 -16.41 -11.25
C CYS A 10 -2.35 -15.45 -10.65
N LYS A 11 -2.66 -14.82 -9.52
CA LYS A 11 -1.81 -13.87 -8.78
C LYS A 11 -1.33 -12.64 -9.58
N THR A 12 -1.90 -12.41 -10.76
CA THR A 12 -1.63 -11.21 -11.56
C THR A 12 -2.21 -9.99 -10.84
N GLU A 13 -1.46 -8.91 -10.82
CA GLU A 13 -1.91 -7.64 -10.26
C GLU A 13 -2.96 -7.01 -11.18
N LEU A 14 -4.06 -6.57 -10.60
CA LEU A 14 -5.19 -5.96 -11.26
C LEU A 14 -5.46 -4.60 -10.64
N SER A 15 -5.78 -3.62 -11.47
CA SER A 15 -6.23 -2.30 -11.07
C SER A 15 -7.66 -2.09 -11.55
N PHE A 16 -8.52 -1.67 -10.65
CA PHE A 16 -9.94 -1.47 -10.88
C PHE A 16 -10.35 -0.07 -10.40
N ASP A 17 -10.95 0.71 -11.28
CA ASP A 17 -11.35 2.10 -11.02
C ASP A 17 -12.85 2.36 -11.20
N ASP A 18 -13.56 1.43 -11.83
CA ASP A 18 -14.99 1.56 -12.08
C ASP A 18 -15.83 1.02 -10.90
N LEU A 19 -16.35 1.93 -10.07
CA LEU A 19 -17.19 1.60 -8.92
C LEU A 19 -18.66 1.31 -9.26
N SER A 20 -19.04 1.41 -10.52
CA SER A 20 -20.41 1.13 -10.95
C SER A 20 -20.67 -0.37 -11.12
N VAL A 21 -19.63 -1.17 -11.30
CA VAL A 21 -19.70 -2.61 -11.56
C VAL A 21 -19.23 -3.38 -10.33
N ASP A 22 -19.93 -4.46 -9.99
CA ASP A 22 -19.62 -5.32 -8.84
C ASP A 22 -18.70 -6.50 -9.20
N GLU A 23 -18.14 -6.50 -10.39
CA GLU A 23 -17.34 -7.60 -10.90
C GLU A 23 -16.12 -7.08 -11.68
N SER A 24 -14.95 -7.70 -11.48
CA SER A 24 -13.74 -7.40 -12.24
C SER A 24 -13.27 -8.64 -12.98
N PRO A 25 -13.31 -8.67 -14.33
CA PRO A 25 -12.76 -9.77 -15.09
C PRO A 25 -11.21 -9.72 -15.07
N CYS A 26 -10.57 -10.86 -14.81
CA CYS A 26 -9.13 -10.95 -14.88
C CYS A 26 -8.66 -11.11 -16.34
N PRO A 27 -7.85 -10.19 -16.89
CA PRO A 27 -7.40 -10.26 -18.28
C PRO A 27 -6.48 -11.46 -18.55
N LYS A 28 -5.86 -12.04 -17.53
CA LYS A 28 -4.92 -13.17 -17.71
C LYS A 28 -5.60 -14.53 -17.64
N CYS A 29 -6.54 -14.76 -16.75
CA CYS A 29 -7.18 -16.06 -16.59
C CYS A 29 -8.66 -16.08 -16.98
N GLY A 30 -9.22 -14.95 -17.41
CA GLY A 30 -10.61 -14.82 -17.85
C GLY A 30 -11.67 -14.98 -16.75
N ARG A 31 -11.26 -15.25 -15.51
CA ARG A 31 -12.22 -15.42 -14.40
C ARG A 31 -12.71 -14.08 -13.88
N THR A 32 -13.98 -14.01 -13.60
CA THR A 32 -14.62 -12.85 -12.98
C THR A 32 -14.44 -12.91 -11.47
N ILE A 33 -14.05 -11.80 -10.88
CA ILE A 33 -13.80 -11.65 -9.44
C ILE A 33 -14.94 -10.76 -8.90
N PRO A 34 -15.77 -11.25 -7.98
CA PRO A 34 -16.81 -10.45 -7.37
C PRO A 34 -16.20 -9.40 -6.42
N LEU A 35 -16.69 -8.18 -6.51
CA LEU A 35 -16.31 -7.05 -5.66
C LEU A 35 -17.48 -6.66 -4.77
N HIS A 36 -17.25 -6.61 -3.47
CA HIS A 36 -18.26 -6.22 -2.48
C HIS A 36 -18.12 -4.74 -2.14
N LEU A 37 -18.58 -3.88 -3.07
CA LEU A 37 -18.49 -2.43 -2.91
C LEU A 37 -19.61 -1.94 -1.99
N THR A 38 -19.24 -1.33 -0.86
CA THR A 38 -20.20 -0.75 0.08
C THR A 38 -20.80 0.55 -0.46
N ARG A 39 -21.93 0.96 0.12
CA ARG A 39 -22.54 2.25 -0.21
C ARG A 39 -21.60 3.41 0.12
N ARG A 40 -20.83 3.33 1.22
CA ARG A 40 -19.87 4.35 1.61
C ARG A 40 -18.72 4.46 0.61
N MET A 41 -18.23 3.34 0.08
CA MET A 41 -17.21 3.34 -0.98
C MET A 41 -17.68 4.07 -2.23
N ARG A 42 -18.94 3.86 -2.65
CA ARG A 42 -19.50 4.46 -3.88
C ARG A 42 -19.87 5.93 -3.72
N GLN A 43 -20.44 6.32 -2.59
CA GLN A 43 -20.99 7.66 -2.39
C GLN A 43 -20.03 8.62 -1.70
N GLU A 44 -19.31 8.15 -0.69
CA GLU A 44 -18.45 8.96 0.16
C GLU A 44 -16.97 8.80 -0.18
N ASN A 45 -16.63 7.85 -1.05
CA ASN A 45 -15.25 7.45 -1.37
C ASN A 45 -14.44 7.06 -0.12
N VAL A 46 -15.11 6.41 0.85
CA VAL A 46 -14.54 5.96 2.12
C VAL A 46 -14.55 4.45 2.18
N VAL A 47 -13.41 3.85 2.54
CA VAL A 47 -13.27 2.41 2.69
C VAL A 47 -13.52 2.02 4.14
N ASP A 48 -14.64 1.32 4.38
CA ASP A 48 -15.06 0.80 5.68
C ASP A 48 -14.80 -0.70 5.82
N GLN A 49 -14.83 -1.45 4.71
CA GLN A 49 -14.47 -2.86 4.67
C GLN A 49 -13.80 -3.22 3.35
N CYS A 50 -13.12 -4.36 3.31
CA CYS A 50 -12.44 -4.80 2.09
C CYS A 50 -13.45 -5.27 1.03
N ALA A 51 -13.34 -4.74 -0.20
CA ALA A 51 -14.19 -5.12 -1.33
C ALA A 51 -14.01 -6.58 -1.78
N LEU A 52 -12.88 -7.22 -1.45
CA LEU A 52 -12.59 -8.60 -1.85
C LEU A 52 -12.96 -9.62 -0.77
N CYS A 53 -12.44 -9.45 0.45
CA CYS A 53 -12.58 -10.43 1.53
C CYS A 53 -13.54 -10.01 2.65
N ARG A 54 -14.19 -8.84 2.52
CA ARG A 54 -15.16 -8.27 3.48
C ARG A 54 -14.60 -8.03 4.89
N LEU A 55 -13.27 -8.07 5.08
CA LEU A 55 -12.66 -7.77 6.37
C LEU A 55 -12.78 -6.27 6.66
N ASP A 56 -13.15 -5.94 7.90
CA ASP A 56 -13.28 -4.57 8.41
C ASP A 56 -11.96 -4.01 8.97
N LYS A 57 -10.89 -4.80 8.96
CA LYS A 57 -9.57 -4.40 9.42
C LYS A 57 -8.71 -3.97 8.24
N LEU A 58 -8.51 -2.65 8.20
CA LEU A 58 -7.71 -1.97 7.18
C LEU A 58 -6.73 -1.04 7.91
N TYR A 59 -5.59 -0.78 7.30
CA TYR A 59 -4.63 0.19 7.80
C TYR A 59 -4.25 1.20 6.73
N VAL A 60 -3.79 2.35 7.18
CA VAL A 60 -3.36 3.45 6.31
C VAL A 60 -1.85 3.56 6.40
N GLN A 61 -1.21 3.67 5.23
CA GLN A 61 0.21 3.98 5.11
C GLN A 61 0.44 4.97 3.99
N LYS A 62 1.63 5.58 3.95
CA LYS A 62 2.05 6.41 2.82
C LYS A 62 2.35 5.55 1.59
N ASP A 63 1.81 5.93 0.43
CA ASP A 63 2.06 5.27 -0.86
C ASP A 63 3.43 5.66 -1.42
N PHE A 64 4.47 5.47 -0.59
CA PHE A 64 5.84 5.87 -0.91
C PHE A 64 6.60 4.73 -1.58
N ASN A 65 7.21 5.03 -2.72
CA ASN A 65 8.08 4.07 -3.39
C ASN A 65 9.39 3.91 -2.61
N ARG A 66 9.54 2.77 -1.94
CA ARG A 66 10.73 2.44 -1.13
C ARG A 66 12.04 2.60 -1.92
N THR A 67 12.04 2.22 -3.19
CA THR A 67 13.23 2.31 -4.04
C THR A 67 13.64 3.78 -4.25
N LEU A 68 12.67 4.67 -4.45
CA LEU A 68 12.91 6.09 -4.60
C LEU A 68 13.54 6.69 -3.33
N GLY A 69 12.99 6.38 -2.16
CA GLY A 69 13.55 6.86 -0.88
C GLY A 69 14.97 6.39 -0.63
N ILE A 70 15.24 5.12 -0.87
CA ILE A 70 16.61 4.56 -0.74
C ILE A 70 17.56 5.22 -1.74
N SER A 71 17.13 5.49 -2.98
CA SER A 71 17.96 6.14 -3.99
C SER A 71 18.32 7.58 -3.61
N ILE A 72 17.36 8.35 -3.09
CA ILE A 72 17.60 9.73 -2.62
C ILE A 72 18.62 9.72 -1.47
N LEU A 73 18.45 8.81 -0.51
CA LEU A 73 19.36 8.69 0.63
C LEU A 73 20.78 8.27 0.19
N ALA A 74 20.90 7.34 -0.76
CA ALA A 74 22.19 6.91 -1.29
C ALA A 74 22.93 8.06 -2.01
N VAL A 75 22.22 8.82 -2.84
CA VAL A 75 22.79 9.99 -3.53
C VAL A 75 23.24 11.05 -2.52
N ALA A 76 22.44 11.31 -1.48
CA ALA A 76 22.78 12.24 -0.41
C ALA A 76 24.06 11.82 0.32
N ALA A 77 24.20 10.54 0.65
CA ALA A 77 25.37 10.02 1.34
C ALA A 77 26.64 10.13 0.49
N ILE A 78 26.55 9.78 -0.80
CA ILE A 78 27.69 9.87 -1.73
C ILE A 78 28.13 11.34 -1.88
N LEU A 79 27.20 12.25 -2.10
CA LEU A 79 27.49 13.67 -2.27
C LEU A 79 28.10 14.28 -1.02
N SER A 80 27.55 13.96 0.15
CA SER A 80 28.11 14.41 1.45
C SER A 80 29.51 13.85 1.69
N MET A 81 29.76 12.60 1.28
CA MET A 81 31.08 11.98 1.41
C MET A 81 32.12 12.66 0.53
N ILE A 82 31.78 13.01 -0.71
CA ILE A 82 32.68 13.73 -1.64
C ILE A 82 33.03 15.11 -1.05
N LEU A 83 32.06 15.85 -0.56
CA LEU A 83 32.28 17.17 0.04
C LEU A 83 33.12 17.08 1.32
N PHE A 84 32.96 16.05 2.11
CA PHE A 84 33.77 15.80 3.30
C PHE A 84 35.23 15.53 2.95
N LEU A 85 35.52 14.76 1.90
CA LEU A 85 36.86 14.44 1.44
C LEU A 85 37.60 15.65 0.80
N THR A 86 36.87 16.69 0.40
CA THR A 86 37.41 17.93 -0.19
C THR A 86 37.56 19.05 0.84
N ASP A 87 37.61 18.73 2.15
CA ASP A 87 37.70 19.65 3.28
C ASP A 87 36.54 20.66 3.42
N TRP A 88 35.45 20.46 2.67
CA TRP A 88 34.23 21.30 2.72
C TRP A 88 33.24 20.74 3.75
N VAL A 89 33.69 20.52 4.97
CA VAL A 89 32.95 19.84 6.03
C VAL A 89 31.57 20.50 6.32
N TYR A 90 31.54 21.84 6.41
CA TYR A 90 30.29 22.57 6.67
C TYR A 90 29.27 22.39 5.54
N SER A 91 29.72 22.40 4.28
CA SER A 91 28.86 22.17 3.13
C SER A 91 28.30 20.75 3.09
N ALA A 92 29.07 19.75 3.51
CA ALA A 92 28.58 18.38 3.61
C ALA A 92 27.41 18.26 4.59
N PHE A 93 27.50 18.90 5.76
CA PHE A 93 26.40 18.92 6.74
C PHE A 93 25.18 19.70 6.22
N LEU A 94 25.38 20.82 5.55
CA LEU A 94 24.27 21.62 4.95
C LEU A 94 23.52 20.82 3.88
N VAL A 95 24.24 20.13 3.00
CA VAL A 95 23.63 19.29 1.95
C VAL A 95 22.84 18.16 2.58
N PHE A 96 23.40 17.48 3.58
CA PHE A 96 22.70 16.40 4.28
C PHE A 96 21.43 16.91 4.98
N ALA A 97 21.50 18.03 5.68
CA ALA A 97 20.35 18.66 6.34
C ALA A 97 19.27 19.10 5.33
N ALA A 98 19.66 19.67 4.19
CA ALA A 98 18.74 20.09 3.14
C ALA A 98 17.98 18.90 2.53
N ILE A 99 18.70 17.80 2.26
CA ILE A 99 18.09 16.58 1.71
C ILE A 99 17.16 15.93 2.72
N ALA A 100 17.55 15.87 4.01
CA ALA A 100 16.69 15.35 5.07
C ALA A 100 15.42 16.20 5.26
N ALA A 101 15.53 17.53 5.15
CA ALA A 101 14.37 18.41 5.17
C ALA A 101 13.44 18.20 3.97
N LEU A 102 14.03 18.04 2.77
CA LEU A 102 13.27 17.73 1.54
C LEU A 102 12.53 16.41 1.67
N ASP A 103 13.17 15.36 2.18
CA ASP A 103 12.54 14.05 2.40
C ASP A 103 11.35 14.16 3.38
N GLY A 104 11.51 14.91 4.47
CA GLY A 104 10.43 15.19 5.42
C GLY A 104 9.24 15.93 4.78
N VAL A 105 9.50 16.87 3.88
CA VAL A 105 8.44 17.59 3.13
C VAL A 105 7.74 16.64 2.16
N LEU A 106 8.51 15.84 1.40
CA LEU A 106 7.98 14.85 0.48
C LEU A 106 7.08 13.84 1.19
N PHE A 107 7.53 13.34 2.36
CA PHE A 107 6.72 12.43 3.17
C PHE A 107 5.37 13.03 3.59
N LYS A 108 5.32 14.32 3.91
CA LYS A 108 4.07 15.01 4.27
C LYS A 108 3.09 15.16 3.10
N ILE A 109 3.61 15.43 1.90
CA ILE A 109 2.80 15.68 0.69
C ILE A 109 2.32 14.37 0.06
N TRP A 110 3.03 13.24 0.31
CA TRP A 110 2.71 11.97 -0.33
C TRP A 110 1.33 11.46 0.04
N PRO A 111 0.54 10.98 -0.94
CA PRO A 111 -0.81 10.48 -0.67
C PRO A 111 -0.80 9.24 0.23
N ASP A 112 -1.91 9.06 0.93
CA ASP A 112 -2.15 7.89 1.73
C ASP A 112 -2.76 6.76 0.89
N VAL A 113 -2.43 5.51 1.22
CA VAL A 113 -3.05 4.31 0.68
C VAL A 113 -3.64 3.49 1.82
N THR A 114 -4.87 3.02 1.66
CA THR A 114 -5.51 2.12 2.61
C THR A 114 -5.31 0.68 2.14
N ILE A 115 -4.92 -0.21 3.05
CA ILE A 115 -4.56 -1.60 2.73
C ILE A 115 -5.31 -2.55 3.65
N CYS A 116 -5.80 -3.66 3.08
CA CYS A 116 -6.43 -4.73 3.85
C CYS A 116 -5.38 -5.64 4.50
N TYR A 117 -5.53 -5.94 5.79
CA TYR A 117 -4.61 -6.85 6.50
C TYR A 117 -4.61 -8.29 5.98
N ARG A 118 -5.72 -8.76 5.37
CA ARG A 118 -5.87 -10.15 4.94
C ARG A 118 -5.46 -10.41 3.49
N CYS A 119 -5.97 -9.62 2.55
CA CYS A 119 -5.76 -9.86 1.11
C CYS A 119 -4.82 -8.86 0.46
N HIS A 120 -4.27 -7.91 1.23
CA HIS A 120 -3.37 -6.84 0.77
C HIS A 120 -3.91 -6.01 -0.40
N ALA A 121 -5.25 -5.96 -0.57
CA ALA A 121 -5.87 -5.05 -1.51
C ALA A 121 -5.57 -3.60 -1.11
N GLN A 122 -5.15 -2.80 -2.07
CA GLN A 122 -4.75 -1.40 -1.90
C GLN A 122 -5.81 -0.48 -2.48
N TYR A 123 -6.20 0.52 -1.71
CA TYR A 123 -7.21 1.52 -2.07
C TYR A 123 -6.53 2.89 -2.14
N ARG A 124 -6.40 3.43 -3.35
CA ARG A 124 -5.77 4.73 -3.62
C ARG A 124 -6.81 5.79 -3.94
N GLY A 125 -6.52 7.04 -3.57
CA GLY A 125 -7.42 8.17 -3.81
C GLY A 125 -8.72 8.06 -3.04
N VAL A 126 -8.67 7.52 -1.80
CA VAL A 126 -9.82 7.39 -0.89
C VAL A 126 -9.80 8.49 0.16
N ASN A 127 -10.97 8.85 0.65
CA ASN A 127 -11.10 9.77 1.76
C ASN A 127 -10.66 9.08 3.06
N PRO A 128 -9.99 9.79 3.98
CA PRO A 128 -9.52 9.21 5.23
C PRO A 128 -10.69 8.72 6.08
N ASN A 129 -10.60 7.46 6.52
CA ASN A 129 -11.53 6.91 7.50
C ASN A 129 -10.85 6.96 8.89
N PRO A 130 -11.42 7.64 9.89
CA PRO A 130 -10.82 7.73 11.22
C PRO A 130 -10.72 6.39 11.96
N GLU A 131 -11.47 5.38 11.53
CA GLU A 131 -11.39 4.03 12.08
C GLU A 131 -10.16 3.26 11.57
N ASN A 132 -9.63 3.62 10.40
CA ASN A 132 -8.45 3.01 9.80
C ASN A 132 -7.19 3.69 10.37
N LYS A 133 -6.55 3.03 11.32
CA LYS A 133 -5.31 3.50 11.94
C LYS A 133 -4.08 3.11 11.11
N GLY A 134 -2.90 3.56 11.55
CA GLY A 134 -1.63 3.06 11.01
C GLY A 134 -1.48 1.55 11.21
N CYS A 135 -0.50 0.95 10.52
CA CYS A 135 -0.25 -0.49 10.59
C CYS A 135 0.04 -0.94 12.03
N ASP A 136 -0.71 -1.93 12.51
CA ASP A 136 -0.51 -2.61 13.79
C ASP A 136 0.05 -4.01 13.54
N LEU A 137 1.26 -4.26 14.05
CA LEU A 137 1.96 -5.53 13.87
C LEU A 137 1.19 -6.72 14.47
N GLY A 138 0.46 -6.51 15.58
CA GLY A 138 -0.38 -7.56 16.17
C GLY A 138 -1.55 -7.96 15.27
N LEU A 139 -2.09 -7.02 14.50
CA LEU A 139 -3.13 -7.32 13.51
C LEU A 139 -2.55 -7.97 12.25
N VAL A 140 -1.32 -7.60 11.86
CA VAL A 140 -0.61 -8.29 10.76
C VAL A 140 -0.45 -9.76 11.09
N GLU A 141 0.14 -10.09 12.25
CA GLU A 141 0.33 -11.48 12.69
C GLU A 141 -0.98 -12.28 12.76
N LYS A 142 -2.07 -11.61 13.14
CA LYS A 142 -3.39 -12.25 13.26
C LYS A 142 -4.06 -12.53 11.92
N TYR A 143 -3.96 -11.62 10.95
CA TYR A 143 -4.75 -11.64 9.71
C TYR A 143 -3.94 -11.94 8.46
N ASP A 144 -2.60 -11.77 8.49
CA ASP A 144 -1.75 -12.05 7.34
C ASP A 144 -1.55 -13.57 7.18
N PRO A 145 -2.09 -14.16 6.10
CA PRO A 145 -1.91 -15.58 5.85
C PRO A 145 -0.49 -15.93 5.41
N LEU A 146 0.34 -14.93 5.02
CA LEU A 146 1.70 -15.16 4.55
C LEU A 146 2.65 -15.50 5.70
N ASP A 147 2.37 -15.03 6.92
CA ASP A 147 3.20 -15.31 8.09
C ASP A 147 2.90 -16.68 8.72
N LYS A 148 1.75 -17.28 8.41
CA LYS A 148 1.34 -18.58 8.96
C LYS A 148 1.76 -19.80 8.11
N ASN A 149 2.35 -19.57 6.92
CA ASN A 149 2.64 -20.65 5.99
C ASN A 149 4.05 -20.58 5.39
N THR A 150 5.01 -21.09 6.13
CA THR A 150 6.18 -21.79 5.54
C THR A 150 5.80 -23.16 4.97
N GLY A 151 4.52 -23.47 4.85
CA GLY A 151 3.99 -24.75 4.38
C GLY A 151 2.65 -24.56 3.65
N THR A 152 2.71 -24.56 2.34
CA THR A 152 1.69 -25.01 1.38
C THR A 152 0.21 -24.97 1.80
N GLU A 153 -0.43 -23.79 1.96
CA GLU A 153 -1.88 -23.70 1.81
C GLU A 153 -2.28 -22.39 1.15
N ASN A 154 -3.12 -22.51 0.12
CA ASN A 154 -3.51 -21.45 -0.76
C ASN A 154 -4.55 -20.53 -0.07
N PRO A 155 -4.22 -19.30 0.35
CA PRO A 155 -5.17 -18.40 1.04
C PRO A 155 -6.36 -17.99 0.16
N ALA A 156 -6.35 -18.35 -1.13
CA ALA A 156 -7.44 -18.09 -2.05
C ALA A 156 -8.62 -19.07 -1.90
N ALA A 157 -8.51 -20.13 -1.08
CA ALA A 157 -9.56 -21.13 -0.92
C ALA A 157 -10.60 -20.76 0.14
N ASP A 158 -10.23 -19.96 1.15
CA ASP A 158 -11.05 -19.76 2.35
C ASP A 158 -12.09 -18.62 2.21
N TRP A 159 -11.96 -17.71 1.26
CA TRP A 159 -12.95 -16.65 1.08
C TRP A 159 -14.17 -17.06 0.24
N LYS A 160 -14.17 -18.28 -0.35
CA LYS A 160 -15.30 -18.82 -1.12
C LYS A 160 -16.43 -19.42 -0.27
N SER A 161 -16.23 -19.58 1.03
CA SER A 161 -17.14 -20.31 1.94
C SER A 161 -18.00 -19.41 2.85
N HIS A 162 -18.10 -18.11 2.55
CA HIS A 162 -19.00 -17.20 3.28
C HIS A 162 -19.82 -16.33 2.34
#